data_e510f495cb1f4d312644f367d3358ae7
#
_entry.id   e510f495cb1f4d312644f367d3358ae7
#
_cell.length_a   1.000
_cell.length_b   1.000
_cell.length_c   1.000
_cell.angle_alpha   90.00
_cell.angle_beta   90.00
_cell.angle_gamma   90.00
#
_symmetry.space_group_name_H-M   'P 1'
#
loop_
_entity.id
_entity.type
_entity.pdbx_description
1 polymer ?
#
loop_
_entity_poly.entity_id
_entity_poly.type
_entity_poly.pdbx_seq_one_letter_code
_entity_poly.pdbx_strand_id
1 'polypeptide(L)'
;LSIRFKLVVGLGNPTAKYEKTRHNAGFWFVDELASSCGVAFREDSRFQGLVATLELDKNSVLLLKPATFMNRSGQSVAALARYYKIGVVRLKCRGSHGGHNGLRDLIDRLGAAGFCRIRIGIGHPGNRDDVVPYVLGSPGVAERESIGRAISRVIELFPVILQGDIGAATTILHADSRNDFR
;
A
#
# COMPACT_ATOMS: atom_id res chain seq x y z
N LEU A 1 21.91 -1.25 8.73
CA LEU A 1 21.12 -0.63 7.67
C LEU A 1 20.20 0.43 8.28
N SER A 2 20.20 1.65 7.72
CA SER A 2 19.31 2.72 8.20
C SER A 2 17.96 2.55 7.53
N ILE A 3 16.94 2.09 8.27
CA ILE A 3 15.57 2.00 7.77
C ILE A 3 14.91 3.38 7.87
N ARG A 4 14.43 3.89 6.74
CA ARG A 4 13.78 5.20 6.67
C ARG A 4 12.27 5.14 6.87
N PHE A 5 11.63 4.02 6.53
CA PHE A 5 10.19 3.85 6.66
C PHE A 5 9.85 3.05 7.92
N LYS A 6 9.01 3.61 8.76
CA LYS A 6 8.53 2.99 10.02
C LYS A 6 7.14 2.37 9.89
N LEU A 7 6.42 2.71 8.83
CA LEU A 7 5.04 2.28 8.61
C LEU A 7 4.78 2.04 7.12
N VAL A 8 4.18 0.91 6.82
CA VAL A 8 3.65 0.54 5.51
C VAL A 8 2.16 0.33 5.63
N VAL A 9 1.39 0.96 4.77
CA VAL A 9 -0.07 0.90 4.79
C VAL A 9 -0.58 0.28 3.50
N GLY A 10 -1.29 -0.82 3.61
CA GLY A 10 -2.13 -1.33 2.54
C GLY A 10 -3.49 -0.62 2.57
N LEU A 11 -3.93 -0.03 1.46
CA LEU A 11 -5.26 0.55 1.36
C LEU A 11 -6.25 -0.46 0.78
N GLY A 12 -7.43 -0.54 1.38
CA GLY A 12 -8.51 -1.43 0.98
C GLY A 12 -9.79 -1.10 1.73
N ASN A 13 -10.90 -1.72 1.34
CA ASN A 13 -12.15 -1.70 2.09
C ASN A 13 -12.24 -2.93 2.98
N PRO A 14 -12.72 -2.80 4.22
CA PRO A 14 -12.96 -3.92 5.11
C PRO A 14 -14.13 -4.77 4.61
N THR A 15 -14.33 -5.92 5.21
CA THR A 15 -15.38 -6.91 4.96
C THR A 15 -15.12 -7.83 3.77
N ALA A 16 -15.62 -9.07 3.88
CA ALA A 16 -15.47 -10.13 2.88
C ALA A 16 -16.00 -9.74 1.49
N LYS A 17 -16.99 -8.84 1.43
CA LYS A 17 -17.56 -8.33 0.17
C LYS A 17 -16.50 -7.70 -0.75
N TYR A 18 -15.49 -7.02 -0.17
CA TYR A 18 -14.49 -6.28 -0.92
C TYR A 18 -13.15 -7.01 -1.05
N GLU A 19 -12.99 -8.14 -0.37
CA GLU A 19 -11.72 -8.87 -0.28
C GLU A 19 -11.09 -9.16 -1.64
N LYS A 20 -11.92 -9.55 -2.62
CA LYS A 20 -11.48 -9.92 -3.97
C LYS A 20 -11.53 -8.78 -4.98
N THR A 21 -11.89 -7.56 -4.56
CA THR A 21 -12.03 -6.43 -5.49
C THR A 21 -10.67 -5.79 -5.80
N ARG A 22 -10.55 -5.21 -7.01
CA ARG A 22 -9.33 -4.50 -7.44
C ARG A 22 -8.93 -3.38 -6.48
N HIS A 23 -9.90 -2.78 -5.80
CA HIS A 23 -9.65 -1.71 -4.83
C HIS A 23 -8.88 -2.17 -3.58
N ASN A 24 -8.84 -3.48 -3.33
CA ASN A 24 -8.10 -4.09 -2.23
C ASN A 24 -6.68 -4.56 -2.61
N ALA A 25 -6.16 -4.17 -3.77
CA ALA A 25 -4.79 -4.52 -4.16
C ALA A 25 -3.73 -4.09 -3.14
N GLY A 26 -3.97 -2.98 -2.42
CA GLY A 26 -3.11 -2.56 -1.31
C GLY A 26 -3.14 -3.54 -0.12
N PHE A 27 -4.30 -4.12 0.20
CA PHE A 27 -4.40 -5.18 1.22
C PHE A 27 -3.66 -6.43 0.77
N TRP A 28 -3.83 -6.85 -0.49
CA TRP A 28 -3.13 -8.02 -1.02
C TRP A 28 -1.61 -7.89 -0.92
N PHE A 29 -1.09 -6.69 -1.22
CA PHE A 29 0.33 -6.40 -1.10
C PHE A 29 0.86 -6.59 0.34
N VAL A 30 0.20 -5.99 1.33
CA VAL A 30 0.68 -6.09 2.71
C VAL A 30 0.42 -7.46 3.32
N ASP A 31 -0.60 -8.20 2.86
CA ASP A 31 -0.84 -9.59 3.26
C ASP A 31 0.27 -10.51 2.74
N GLU A 32 0.66 -10.38 1.47
CA GLU A 32 1.74 -11.15 0.88
C GLU A 32 3.10 -10.78 1.50
N LEU A 33 3.33 -9.49 1.76
CA LEU A 33 4.52 -9.02 2.47
C LEU A 33 4.61 -9.60 3.89
N ALA A 34 3.51 -9.57 4.65
CA ALA A 34 3.45 -10.15 5.99
C ALA A 34 3.73 -11.67 5.96
N SER A 35 3.09 -12.37 5.00
CA SER A 35 3.28 -13.81 4.79
C SER A 35 4.73 -14.16 4.44
N SER A 36 5.35 -13.41 3.53
CA SER A 36 6.76 -13.63 3.13
C SER A 36 7.75 -13.40 4.27
N CYS A 37 7.38 -12.58 5.25
CA CYS A 37 8.18 -12.31 6.44
C CYS A 37 7.77 -13.17 7.66
N GLY A 38 6.82 -14.09 7.52
CA GLY A 38 6.37 -14.97 8.60
C GLY A 38 5.65 -14.26 9.74
N VAL A 39 5.04 -13.09 9.50
CA VAL A 39 4.29 -12.35 10.51
C VAL A 39 2.80 -12.32 10.21
N ALA A 40 1.99 -12.21 11.25
CA ALA A 40 0.54 -12.21 11.16
C ALA A 40 -0.06 -10.88 11.62
N PHE A 41 -1.09 -10.44 10.94
CA PHE A 41 -1.89 -9.30 11.35
C PHE A 41 -2.74 -9.64 12.59
N ARG A 42 -2.84 -8.66 13.50
CA ARG A 42 -3.74 -8.70 14.66
C ARG A 42 -4.60 -7.45 14.68
N GLU A 43 -5.85 -7.61 15.07
CA GLU A 43 -6.76 -6.48 15.21
C GLU A 43 -6.30 -5.58 16.38
N ASP A 44 -6.28 -4.27 16.12
CA ASP A 44 -6.02 -3.26 17.14
C ASP A 44 -7.08 -2.14 17.04
N SER A 45 -8.03 -2.18 17.95
CA SER A 45 -9.16 -1.24 17.98
C SER A 45 -8.72 0.21 18.20
N ARG A 46 -7.59 0.45 18.85
CA ARG A 46 -7.02 1.78 19.05
C ARG A 46 -6.74 2.49 17.73
N PHE A 47 -6.39 1.71 16.71
CA PHE A 47 -6.06 2.22 15.38
C PHE A 47 -7.15 1.92 14.36
N GLN A 48 -8.24 1.26 14.77
CA GLN A 48 -9.29 0.82 13.86
C GLN A 48 -8.69 0.09 12.64
N GLY A 49 -7.83 -0.89 12.89
CA GLY A 49 -7.06 -1.57 11.85
C GLY A 49 -6.44 -2.87 12.31
N LEU A 50 -5.95 -3.60 11.33
CA LEU A 50 -5.13 -4.79 11.53
C LEU A 50 -3.66 -4.38 11.44
N VAL A 51 -2.87 -4.72 12.45
CA VAL A 51 -1.46 -4.35 12.57
C VAL A 51 -0.59 -5.59 12.63
N ALA A 52 0.53 -5.57 11.91
CA ALA A 52 1.61 -6.52 12.05
C ALA A 52 2.94 -5.78 12.21
N THR A 53 3.94 -6.43 12.81
CA THR A 53 5.26 -5.84 13.01
C THR A 53 6.29 -6.73 12.32
N LEU A 54 7.07 -6.13 11.42
CA LEU A 54 8.26 -6.74 10.83
C LEU A 54 9.45 -6.37 11.68
N GLU A 55 10.14 -7.37 12.21
CA GLU A 55 11.42 -7.18 12.90
C GLU A 55 12.55 -7.37 11.90
N LEU A 56 13.35 -6.33 11.68
CA LEU A 56 14.43 -6.28 10.71
C LEU A 56 15.72 -5.85 11.42
N ASP A 57 16.54 -6.80 11.84
CA ASP A 57 17.72 -6.60 12.66
C ASP A 57 17.38 -5.79 13.93
N LYS A 58 17.88 -4.55 14.02
CA LYS A 58 17.63 -3.62 15.14
C LYS A 58 16.46 -2.65 14.90
N ASN A 59 15.68 -2.86 13.84
CA ASN A 59 14.59 -1.97 13.46
C ASN A 59 13.29 -2.74 13.36
N SER A 60 12.19 -2.07 13.65
CA SER A 60 10.85 -2.59 13.41
C SER A 60 10.09 -1.70 12.42
N VAL A 61 9.30 -2.33 11.56
CA VAL A 61 8.42 -1.68 10.60
C VAL A 61 7.01 -2.17 10.84
N LEU A 62 6.09 -1.24 11.06
CA LEU A 62 4.69 -1.56 11.23
C LEU A 62 4.01 -1.73 9.88
N LEU A 63 3.19 -2.76 9.75
CA LEU A 63 2.25 -2.93 8.65
C LEU A 63 0.85 -2.61 9.16
N LEU A 64 0.07 -1.88 8.37
CA LEU A 64 -1.30 -1.51 8.74
C LEU A 64 -2.26 -1.78 7.58
N LYS A 65 -3.35 -2.48 7.89
CA LYS A 65 -4.57 -2.56 7.08
C LYS A 65 -5.67 -1.80 7.82
N PRO A 66 -6.09 -0.61 7.36
CA PRO A 66 -7.23 0.09 7.97
C PRO A 66 -8.50 -0.76 7.94
N ALA A 67 -9.17 -0.92 9.08
CA ALA A 67 -10.49 -1.55 9.16
C ALA A 67 -11.64 -0.54 8.93
N THR A 68 -11.30 0.68 8.54
CA THR A 68 -12.24 1.70 8.08
C THR A 68 -12.48 1.55 6.58
N PHE A 69 -13.60 2.06 6.07
CA PHE A 69 -13.78 2.17 4.62
C PHE A 69 -12.72 3.07 3.97
N MET A 70 -12.48 2.84 2.68
CA MET A 70 -11.44 3.51 1.90
C MET A 70 -11.38 5.03 2.12
N ASN A 71 -12.52 5.71 2.09
CA ASN A 71 -12.62 7.16 2.28
C ASN A 71 -12.38 7.64 3.73
N ARG A 72 -12.06 6.74 4.65
CA ARG A 72 -11.69 7.02 6.05
C ARG A 72 -10.37 6.37 6.45
N SER A 73 -9.59 5.88 5.50
CA SER A 73 -8.32 5.17 5.78
C SER A 73 -7.32 6.04 6.54
N GLY A 74 -7.29 7.34 6.27
CA GLY A 74 -6.41 8.27 6.97
C GLY A 74 -6.70 8.40 8.47
N GLN A 75 -7.92 8.09 8.92
CA GLN A 75 -8.26 8.07 10.34
C GLN A 75 -7.43 7.01 11.09
N SER A 76 -7.41 5.80 10.59
CA SER A 76 -6.61 4.69 11.12
C SER A 76 -5.11 4.99 11.08
N VAL A 77 -4.63 5.46 9.92
CA VAL A 77 -3.21 5.78 9.72
C VAL A 77 -2.75 6.90 10.66
N ALA A 78 -3.53 7.97 10.79
CA ALA A 78 -3.18 9.09 11.67
C ALA A 78 -3.17 8.68 13.15
N ALA A 79 -4.09 7.83 13.57
CA ALA A 79 -4.13 7.32 14.95
C ALA A 79 -2.85 6.53 15.28
N LEU A 80 -2.45 5.59 14.41
CA LEU A 80 -1.25 4.79 14.58
C LEU A 80 0.02 5.64 14.50
N ALA A 81 0.13 6.51 13.51
CA ALA A 81 1.30 7.37 13.34
C ALA A 81 1.54 8.30 14.55
N ARG A 82 0.47 8.84 15.14
CA ARG A 82 0.55 9.66 16.37
C ARG A 82 1.01 8.84 17.57
N TYR A 83 0.43 7.67 17.77
CA TYR A 83 0.75 6.80 18.91
C TYR A 83 2.22 6.40 18.92
N TYR A 84 2.73 5.94 17.79
CA TYR A 84 4.13 5.54 17.65
C TYR A 84 5.09 6.71 17.36
N LYS A 85 4.59 7.95 17.37
CA LYS A 85 5.38 9.17 17.06
C LYS A 85 6.13 9.04 15.73
N ILE A 86 5.48 8.43 14.75
CA ILE A 86 6.06 8.28 13.41
C ILE A 86 6.02 9.64 12.73
N GLY A 87 7.19 10.28 12.65
CA GLY A 87 7.35 11.54 11.95
C GLY A 87 7.14 11.35 10.44
N VAL A 88 6.60 12.40 9.82
CA VAL A 88 6.49 12.46 8.37
C VAL A 88 7.87 12.58 7.77
N VAL A 89 8.39 11.51 7.18
CA VAL A 89 9.65 11.56 6.43
C VAL A 89 9.37 12.25 5.09
N ARG A 90 9.90 13.45 4.92
CA ARG A 90 9.83 14.20 3.65
C ARG A 90 10.77 13.57 2.61
N LEU A 91 10.38 12.47 2.02
CA LEU A 91 10.92 12.07 0.73
C LEU A 91 10.16 12.85 -0.37
N LYS A 92 10.81 13.12 -1.51
CA LYS A 92 10.18 13.84 -2.65
C LYS A 92 9.11 12.99 -3.36
N CYS A 93 8.29 12.29 -2.62
CA CYS A 93 7.15 11.54 -3.12
C CYS A 93 6.00 12.52 -3.37
N ARG A 94 5.98 13.15 -4.53
CA ARG A 94 4.96 14.13 -4.93
C ARG A 94 3.83 13.44 -5.71
N GLY A 95 2.64 14.00 -5.64
CA GLY A 95 1.50 13.61 -6.45
C GLY A 95 0.15 13.93 -5.78
N SER A 96 -0.87 14.18 -6.59
CA SER A 96 -2.25 14.33 -6.14
C SER A 96 -2.85 12.96 -5.82
N HIS A 97 -4.05 12.95 -5.23
CA HIS A 97 -4.76 11.69 -4.94
C HIS A 97 -5.26 10.95 -6.18
N GLY A 98 -5.25 11.57 -7.37
CA GLY A 98 -5.68 10.95 -8.64
C GLY A 98 -7.10 10.36 -8.61
N GLY A 99 -8.03 10.96 -7.84
CA GLY A 99 -9.38 10.43 -7.65
C GLY A 99 -9.51 9.34 -6.57
N HIS A 100 -8.41 8.81 -6.04
CA HIS A 100 -8.45 7.74 -5.05
C HIS A 100 -8.86 8.27 -3.66
N ASN A 101 -10.04 7.87 -3.18
CA ASN A 101 -10.63 8.39 -1.94
C ASN A 101 -9.78 8.13 -0.69
N GLY A 102 -9.09 6.99 -0.60
CA GLY A 102 -8.18 6.70 0.50
C GLY A 102 -6.98 7.63 0.54
N LEU A 103 -6.39 7.93 -0.63
CA LEU A 103 -5.31 8.92 -0.72
C LEU A 103 -5.79 10.33 -0.40
N ARG A 104 -7.02 10.68 -0.77
CA ARG A 104 -7.60 11.98 -0.42
C ARG A 104 -7.67 12.13 1.10
N ASP A 105 -8.28 11.17 1.80
CA ASP A 105 -8.42 11.21 3.27
C ASP A 105 -7.05 11.18 3.99
N LEU A 106 -6.06 10.45 3.44
CA LEU A 106 -4.69 10.50 3.94
C LEU A 106 -4.07 11.90 3.80
N ILE A 107 -4.22 12.53 2.64
CA ILE A 107 -3.67 13.87 2.37
C ILE A 107 -4.32 14.90 3.29
N ASP A 108 -5.63 14.82 3.49
CA ASP A 108 -6.39 15.74 4.34
C ASP A 108 -5.94 15.65 5.80
N ARG A 109 -5.56 14.47 6.28
CA ARG A 109 -5.19 14.23 7.69
C ARG A 109 -3.69 14.36 7.98
N LEU A 110 -2.83 14.02 7.03
CA LEU A 110 -1.38 13.95 7.21
C LEU A 110 -0.63 15.04 6.43
N GLY A 111 -1.30 15.73 5.52
CA GLY A 111 -0.70 16.65 4.56
C GLY A 111 -0.14 15.95 3.31
N ALA A 112 -0.14 16.67 2.18
CA ALA A 112 0.18 16.12 0.87
C ALA A 112 1.62 15.61 0.70
N ALA A 113 2.54 16.08 1.52
CA ALA A 113 3.98 15.78 1.42
C ALA A 113 4.44 14.68 2.38
N GLY A 114 3.51 14.02 3.09
CA GLY A 114 3.83 13.23 4.27
C GLY A 114 4.18 11.78 4.04
N PHE A 115 4.02 11.23 2.82
CA PHE A 115 4.21 9.79 2.60
C PHE A 115 4.61 9.46 1.17
N CYS A 116 5.33 8.34 0.99
CA CYS A 116 5.61 7.73 -0.29
C CYS A 116 4.51 6.77 -0.71
N ARG A 117 4.44 6.46 -2.00
CA ARG A 117 3.39 5.61 -2.56
C ARG A 117 3.99 4.53 -3.44
N ILE A 118 3.55 3.31 -3.21
CA ILE A 118 3.66 2.22 -4.17
C ILE A 118 2.34 2.19 -4.93
N ARG A 119 2.39 2.27 -6.25
CA ARG A 119 1.21 2.21 -7.12
C ARG A 119 1.16 0.85 -7.78
N ILE A 120 0.15 0.08 -7.46
CA ILE A 120 -0.12 -1.22 -8.09
C ILE A 120 -1.10 -0.96 -9.24
N GLY A 121 -0.68 -1.30 -10.46
CA GLY A 121 -1.54 -1.21 -11.64
C GLY A 121 -2.65 -2.25 -11.57
N ILE A 122 -3.89 -1.80 -11.68
CA ILE A 122 -5.09 -2.65 -11.66
C ILE A 122 -5.92 -2.52 -12.95
N GLY A 123 -5.35 -1.90 -13.99
CA GLY A 123 -6.06 -1.56 -15.21
C GLY A 123 -6.92 -0.28 -15.09
N HIS A 124 -7.66 0.01 -16.14
CA HIS A 124 -8.59 1.15 -16.23
C HIS A 124 -9.73 0.83 -17.19
N PRO A 125 -10.98 1.18 -16.89
CA PRO A 125 -12.14 0.85 -17.74
C PRO A 125 -12.25 1.68 -19.02
N GLY A 126 -11.39 2.70 -19.20
CA GLY A 126 -11.43 3.61 -20.34
C GLY A 126 -12.33 4.83 -20.11
N ASN A 127 -13.42 4.70 -19.39
CA ASN A 127 -14.37 5.77 -19.10
C ASN A 127 -14.34 6.11 -17.59
N ARG A 128 -14.49 7.40 -17.27
CA ARG A 128 -14.49 7.91 -15.90
C ARG A 128 -15.68 7.41 -15.08
N ASP A 129 -16.84 7.30 -15.68
CA ASP A 129 -18.07 6.90 -14.98
C ASP A 129 -18.05 5.42 -14.57
N ASP A 130 -17.26 4.62 -15.27
CA ASP A 130 -17.09 3.19 -14.99
C ASP A 130 -16.00 2.89 -13.95
N VAL A 131 -15.25 3.89 -13.46
CA VAL A 131 -14.13 3.68 -12.53
C VAL A 131 -14.60 3.08 -11.21
N VAL A 132 -15.71 3.55 -10.65
CA VAL A 132 -16.20 3.05 -9.35
C VAL A 132 -16.63 1.58 -9.46
N PRO A 133 -17.52 1.17 -10.39
CA PRO A 133 -17.87 -0.24 -10.55
C PRO A 133 -16.65 -1.10 -10.92
N TYR A 134 -15.70 -0.59 -11.71
CA TYR A 134 -14.50 -1.32 -12.08
C TYR A 134 -13.61 -1.64 -10.86
N VAL A 135 -13.29 -0.64 -10.04
CA VAL A 135 -12.41 -0.86 -8.87
C VAL A 135 -13.09 -1.71 -7.78
N LEU A 136 -14.41 -1.64 -7.68
CA LEU A 136 -15.19 -2.47 -6.76
C LEU A 136 -15.55 -3.85 -7.35
N GLY A 137 -15.21 -4.12 -8.60
CA GLY A 137 -15.30 -5.41 -9.23
C GLY A 137 -14.07 -6.29 -8.97
N SER A 138 -14.23 -7.60 -9.06
CA SER A 138 -13.12 -8.55 -8.98
C SER A 138 -12.39 -8.62 -10.32
N PRO A 139 -11.05 -8.73 -10.34
CA PRO A 139 -10.30 -8.98 -11.57
C PRO A 139 -10.58 -10.38 -12.12
N GLY A 140 -10.46 -10.54 -13.43
CA GLY A 140 -10.38 -11.85 -14.06
C GLY A 140 -9.11 -12.60 -13.66
N VAL A 141 -9.04 -13.89 -14.01
CA VAL A 141 -7.90 -14.75 -13.62
C VAL A 141 -6.57 -14.16 -14.09
N ALA A 142 -6.44 -13.84 -15.37
CA ALA A 142 -5.21 -13.30 -15.95
C ALA A 142 -4.81 -11.94 -15.34
N GLU A 143 -5.79 -11.07 -15.06
CA GLU A 143 -5.53 -9.79 -14.37
C GLU A 143 -5.04 -10.03 -12.93
N ARG A 144 -5.67 -10.97 -12.22
CA ARG A 144 -5.27 -11.32 -10.84
C ARG A 144 -3.84 -11.84 -10.79
N GLU A 145 -3.47 -12.70 -11.72
CA GLU A 145 -2.09 -13.19 -11.86
C GLU A 145 -1.10 -12.07 -12.17
N SER A 146 -1.46 -11.16 -13.09
CA SER A 146 -0.62 -10.01 -13.42
C SER A 146 -0.42 -9.08 -12.22
N ILE A 147 -1.49 -8.79 -11.46
CA ILE A 147 -1.39 -8.01 -10.22
C ILE A 147 -0.51 -8.74 -9.20
N GLY A 148 -0.67 -10.05 -9.06
CA GLY A 148 0.15 -10.88 -8.17
C GLY A 148 1.64 -10.79 -8.52
N ARG A 149 2.00 -10.98 -9.79
CA ARG A 149 3.41 -10.82 -10.25
C ARG A 149 3.97 -9.43 -9.93
N ALA A 150 3.17 -8.38 -10.14
CA ALA A 150 3.60 -7.02 -9.80
C ALA A 150 3.81 -6.84 -8.28
N ILE A 151 2.98 -7.44 -7.45
CA ILE A 151 3.12 -7.42 -5.99
C ILE A 151 4.40 -8.16 -5.57
N SER A 152 4.61 -9.40 -6.04
CA SER A 152 5.79 -10.20 -5.71
C SER A 152 7.07 -9.46 -6.10
N ARG A 153 7.08 -8.77 -7.26
CA ARG A 153 8.21 -7.97 -7.71
C ARG A 153 8.53 -6.79 -6.77
N VAL A 154 7.52 -6.12 -6.25
CA VAL A 154 7.72 -5.05 -5.25
C VAL A 154 8.26 -5.63 -3.94
N ILE A 155 7.80 -6.81 -3.52
CA ILE A 155 8.27 -7.49 -2.30
C ILE A 155 9.76 -7.86 -2.42
N GLU A 156 10.23 -8.35 -3.57
CA GLU A 156 11.66 -8.60 -3.81
C GLU A 156 12.52 -7.35 -3.60
N LEU A 157 12.01 -6.18 -3.99
CA LEU A 157 12.70 -4.90 -3.86
C LEU A 157 12.42 -4.18 -2.54
N PHE A 158 11.60 -4.78 -1.69
CA PHE A 158 11.17 -4.14 -0.45
C PHE A 158 12.32 -3.75 0.50
N PRO A 159 13.39 -4.55 0.66
CA PRO A 159 14.55 -4.14 1.44
C PRO A 159 15.20 -2.83 0.94
N VAL A 160 15.30 -2.64 -0.37
CA VAL A 160 15.85 -1.43 -1.00
C VAL A 160 14.93 -0.23 -0.74
N ILE A 161 13.60 -0.46 -0.87
CA ILE A 161 12.59 0.55 -0.59
C ILE A 161 12.67 1.00 0.88
N LEU A 162 12.78 0.09 1.82
CA LEU A 162 12.87 0.40 3.26
C LEU A 162 14.09 1.23 3.61
N GLN A 163 15.20 1.05 2.90
CA GLN A 163 16.41 1.85 3.05
C GLN A 163 16.23 3.29 2.52
N GLY A 164 15.14 3.55 1.81
CA GLY A 164 14.80 4.85 1.24
C GLY A 164 15.45 5.11 -0.11
N ASP A 165 16.04 4.09 -0.76
CA ASP A 165 16.56 4.21 -2.12
C ASP A 165 15.44 3.98 -3.15
N ILE A 166 14.49 4.93 -3.14
CA ILE A 166 13.35 4.90 -4.05
C ILE A 166 13.79 5.04 -5.51
N GLY A 167 14.91 5.72 -5.75
CA GLY A 167 15.48 5.88 -7.10
C GLY A 167 15.89 4.55 -7.69
N ALA A 168 16.71 3.78 -6.97
CA ALA A 168 17.16 2.45 -7.40
C ALA A 168 15.98 1.49 -7.58
N ALA A 169 15.07 1.43 -6.59
CA ALA A 169 13.89 0.58 -6.69
C ALA A 169 13.01 0.92 -7.91
N THR A 170 12.79 2.21 -8.19
CA THR A 170 12.02 2.67 -9.34
C THR A 170 12.70 2.27 -10.66
N THR A 171 14.02 2.44 -10.74
CA THR A 171 14.79 2.08 -11.96
C THR A 171 14.66 0.60 -12.26
N ILE A 172 14.79 -0.27 -11.25
CA ILE A 172 14.68 -1.72 -11.41
C ILE A 172 13.25 -2.10 -11.83
N LEU A 173 12.22 -1.57 -11.13
CA LEU A 173 10.82 -1.86 -11.47
C LEU A 173 10.45 -1.44 -12.90
N HIS A 174 10.98 -0.32 -13.39
CA HIS A 174 10.68 0.15 -14.74
C HIS A 174 11.51 -0.52 -15.83
N ALA A 175 12.71 -1.05 -15.54
CA ALA A 175 13.51 -1.79 -16.50
C ALA A 175 12.80 -3.09 -16.92
N ASP A 176 12.19 -3.79 -15.97
CA ASP A 176 11.51 -5.06 -16.20
C ASP A 176 10.16 -4.88 -16.92
N SER A 177 9.45 -3.78 -16.65
CA SER A 177 8.16 -3.49 -17.33
C SER A 177 8.30 -3.35 -18.85
N ARG A 178 9.50 -3.10 -19.37
CA ARG A 178 9.76 -3.04 -20.83
C ARG A 178 9.92 -4.40 -21.48
N ASN A 179 10.18 -5.44 -20.70
CA ASN A 179 10.35 -6.81 -21.22
C ASN A 179 9.03 -7.58 -21.28
N ASP A 180 8.00 -7.18 -20.49
CA ASP A 180 6.71 -7.85 -20.46
C ASP A 180 5.76 -7.43 -21.61
N PHE A 181 6.16 -6.46 -22.43
CA PHE A 181 5.43 -5.97 -23.61
C PHE A 181 6.09 -6.30 -24.96
N ARG A 182 6.98 -7.32 -25.01
CA ARG A 182 7.54 -7.83 -26.25
C ARG A 182 7.07 -9.23 -26.57
#